data_c7f7fe25ccd4734ed213b81a88fcbf1a
#
_entry.id   c7f7fe25ccd4734ed213b81a88fcbf1a
#
_cell.length_a   1.000
_cell.length_b   1.000
_cell.length_c   1.000
_cell.angle_alpha   90.00
_cell.angle_beta   90.00
_cell.angle_gamma   90.00
#
_symmetry.space_group_name_H-M   'P 1'
#
loop_
_entity.id
_entity.type
_entity.pdbx_description
1 polymer ?
#
loop_
_entity_poly.entity_id
_entity_poly.type
_entity_poly.pdbx_seq_one_letter_code
_entity_poly.pdbx_strand_id
1 'polypeptide(L)'
;MRTMRSTLAVCTFLLALLTSDSAWAQDTAVQEAARRAEVIAHLPPEAAKVLFGREVAPTLGPAQAIGAYERGCLSGAVALPTDGPNWQVMRPSRNRAWGHPALITLLERVAAKLPSEADWPGLLVGDIAQPRGGPMLTGHGSHQIGLDADIWLTPMPGRRLSRPERDEISATAVVAADGMDIDPTSWTPQHRRLLETFAREPAVARIFVNAAIKRALCREAGADRAWLTKIRPWWGHNYHFHIRLSCPGGDPECRSQTPPPPGAGCGKELDWWFTEEALHPTPSLPGKPLRLTDLPRACAALAAPPTSQALSVRAGVQ
;
A
#
# COMPACT_ATOMS: atom_id res chain seq x y z
N MET A 1 -15.10 46.34 -44.09
CA MET A 1 -15.89 45.70 -43.02
C MET A 1 -15.71 44.19 -43.12
N ARG A 2 -14.76 43.64 -42.43
CA ARG A 2 -14.54 42.17 -42.30
C ARG A 2 -13.86 41.91 -40.97
N THR A 3 -14.44 40.89 -40.25
CA THR A 3 -13.80 39.99 -39.32
C THR A 3 -13.71 40.41 -37.86
N MET A 4 -14.70 39.90 -37.14
CA MET A 4 -14.57 39.61 -35.69
C MET A 4 -15.53 38.45 -35.34
N ARG A 5 -15.14 37.22 -35.65
CA ARG A 5 -15.86 35.99 -35.21
C ARG A 5 -14.96 34.76 -35.13
N SER A 6 -13.87 34.76 -34.36
CA SER A 6 -13.07 33.54 -34.21
C SER A 6 -12.44 33.31 -32.83
N THR A 7 -12.73 34.10 -31.81
CA THR A 7 -12.07 33.99 -30.51
C THR A 7 -12.93 33.40 -29.36
N LEU A 8 -14.25 33.19 -29.59
CA LEU A 8 -15.11 32.65 -28.49
C LEU A 8 -15.20 31.11 -28.41
N ALA A 9 -14.85 30.39 -29.48
CA ALA A 9 -15.02 28.93 -29.50
C ALA A 9 -13.93 28.14 -28.72
N VAL A 10 -12.74 28.72 -28.56
CA VAL A 10 -11.60 28.02 -27.91
C VAL A 10 -11.71 28.06 -26.39
N CYS A 11 -12.26 29.11 -25.79
CA CYS A 11 -12.41 29.19 -24.33
C CYS A 11 -13.49 28.26 -23.76
N THR A 12 -14.55 27.96 -24.51
CA THR A 12 -15.62 27.07 -24.06
C THR A 12 -15.20 25.59 -24.02
N PHE A 13 -14.31 25.17 -24.90
CA PHE A 13 -13.82 23.79 -24.92
C PHE A 13 -12.84 23.48 -23.76
N LEU A 14 -11.99 24.43 -23.37
CA LEU A 14 -11.07 24.30 -22.25
C LEU A 14 -11.78 24.29 -20.88
N LEU A 15 -12.87 25.05 -20.73
CA LEU A 15 -13.66 25.02 -19.48
C LEU A 15 -14.43 23.72 -19.32
N ALA A 16 -14.91 23.08 -20.40
CA ALA A 16 -15.64 21.83 -20.34
C ALA A 16 -14.75 20.64 -19.95
N LEU A 17 -13.46 20.64 -20.33
CA LEU A 17 -12.52 19.60 -19.94
C LEU A 17 -12.13 19.67 -18.44
N LEU A 18 -12.00 20.89 -17.91
CA LEU A 18 -11.67 21.08 -16.48
C LEU A 18 -12.85 20.75 -15.55
N THR A 19 -14.09 20.88 -16.02
CA THR A 19 -15.28 20.54 -15.23
C THR A 19 -15.58 19.04 -15.21
N SER A 20 -15.22 18.29 -16.26
CA SER A 20 -15.43 16.83 -16.29
C SER A 20 -14.53 16.10 -15.29
N ASP A 21 -13.23 16.40 -15.24
CA ASP A 21 -12.29 15.74 -14.29
C ASP A 21 -12.65 15.98 -12.82
N SER A 22 -13.20 17.16 -12.51
CA SER A 22 -13.64 17.49 -11.15
C SER A 22 -14.92 16.73 -10.75
N ALA A 23 -15.84 16.50 -11.66
CA ALA A 23 -17.07 15.76 -11.40
C ALA A 23 -16.79 14.27 -11.13
N TRP A 24 -15.97 13.61 -11.96
CA TRP A 24 -15.56 12.22 -11.76
C TRP A 24 -14.78 11.99 -10.45
N ALA A 25 -13.88 12.94 -10.10
CA ALA A 25 -13.12 12.87 -8.86
C ALA A 25 -14.01 13.03 -7.61
N GLN A 26 -15.11 13.76 -7.70
CA GLN A 26 -16.11 13.85 -6.65
C GLN A 26 -16.93 12.57 -6.54
N ASP A 27 -17.30 11.94 -7.65
CA ASP A 27 -18.05 10.69 -7.65
C ASP A 27 -17.27 9.54 -6.98
N THR A 28 -16.00 9.36 -7.29
CA THR A 28 -15.18 8.30 -6.67
C THR A 28 -14.97 8.52 -5.17
N ALA A 29 -14.79 9.77 -4.72
CA ALA A 29 -14.68 10.09 -3.30
C ALA A 29 -16.01 9.85 -2.55
N VAL A 30 -17.13 10.19 -3.16
CA VAL A 30 -18.48 9.94 -2.60
C VAL A 30 -18.75 8.45 -2.51
N GLN A 31 -18.44 7.67 -3.52
CA GLN A 31 -18.60 6.21 -3.53
C GLN A 31 -17.73 5.55 -2.44
N GLU A 32 -16.47 5.97 -2.28
CA GLU A 32 -15.62 5.43 -1.21
C GLU A 32 -16.13 5.84 0.18
N ALA A 33 -16.63 7.07 0.34
CA ALA A 33 -17.24 7.50 1.59
C ALA A 33 -18.51 6.69 1.91
N ALA A 34 -19.36 6.42 0.93
CA ALA A 34 -20.55 5.58 1.09
C ALA A 34 -20.19 4.15 1.47
N ARG A 35 -19.23 3.54 0.79
CA ARG A 35 -18.71 2.21 1.10
C ARG A 35 -18.14 2.13 2.51
N ARG A 36 -17.39 3.16 2.95
CA ARG A 36 -16.87 3.24 4.33
C ARG A 36 -18.00 3.34 5.34
N ALA A 37 -19.02 4.16 5.08
CA ALA A 37 -20.17 4.32 5.94
C ALA A 37 -20.95 2.99 6.09
N GLU A 38 -21.13 2.26 5.00
CA GLU A 38 -21.76 0.95 5.00
C GLU A 38 -21.00 -0.05 5.88
N VAL A 39 -19.68 -0.16 5.71
CA VAL A 39 -18.83 -1.04 6.53
C VAL A 39 -18.91 -0.65 8.02
N ILE A 40 -18.88 0.65 8.33
CA ILE A 40 -18.98 1.15 9.71
C ILE A 40 -20.33 0.78 10.33
N ALA A 41 -21.43 0.85 9.59
CA ALA A 41 -22.77 0.55 10.10
C ALA A 41 -22.93 -0.92 10.58
N HIS A 42 -22.09 -1.83 10.06
CA HIS A 42 -22.11 -3.25 10.43
C HIS A 42 -21.09 -3.63 11.52
N LEU A 43 -20.36 -2.65 12.09
CA LEU A 43 -19.33 -2.88 13.09
C LEU A 43 -19.69 -2.26 14.43
N PRO A 44 -19.25 -2.86 15.56
CA PRO A 44 -19.33 -2.20 16.85
C PRO A 44 -18.63 -0.83 16.82
N PRO A 45 -19.24 0.24 17.32
CA PRO A 45 -18.69 1.59 17.27
C PRO A 45 -17.33 1.73 17.98
N GLU A 46 -17.07 0.87 18.97
CA GLU A 46 -15.82 0.77 19.72
C GLU A 46 -14.74 -0.09 19.03
N ALA A 47 -15.04 -0.70 17.87
CA ALA A 47 -14.05 -1.47 17.13
C ALA A 47 -12.90 -0.56 16.69
N ALA A 48 -11.67 -0.98 16.93
CA ALA A 48 -10.48 -0.18 16.61
C ALA A 48 -10.45 0.27 15.14
N LYS A 49 -10.87 -0.60 14.21
CA LYS A 49 -10.95 -0.26 12.78
C LYS A 49 -11.95 0.86 12.47
N VAL A 50 -13.01 1.02 13.26
CA VAL A 50 -13.97 2.12 13.13
C VAL A 50 -13.35 3.42 13.63
N LEU A 51 -12.66 3.38 14.77
CA LEU A 51 -12.04 4.54 15.38
C LEU A 51 -10.90 5.07 14.50
N PHE A 52 -9.95 4.23 14.11
CA PHE A 52 -8.85 4.61 13.19
C PHE A 52 -9.35 4.97 11.79
N GLY A 53 -10.35 4.27 11.29
CA GLY A 53 -10.95 4.53 9.97
C GLY A 53 -11.62 5.90 9.85
N ARG A 54 -11.98 6.57 10.94
CA ARG A 54 -12.53 7.93 10.94
C ARG A 54 -11.46 9.02 10.84
N GLU A 55 -10.21 8.69 11.14
CA GLU A 55 -9.11 9.65 11.14
C GLU A 55 -8.68 9.99 9.71
N VAL A 56 -8.77 11.27 9.37
CA VAL A 56 -8.48 11.75 8.00
C VAL A 56 -7.12 12.45 7.87
N ALA A 57 -6.46 12.72 9.00
CA ALA A 57 -5.17 13.40 9.07
C ALA A 57 -4.24 12.72 10.10
N PRO A 58 -2.91 12.80 9.91
CA PRO A 58 -1.95 12.27 10.87
C PRO A 58 -1.95 13.08 12.18
N THR A 59 -1.35 12.52 13.20
CA THR A 59 -1.02 13.29 14.42
C THR A 59 0.16 14.23 14.14
N LEU A 60 0.26 15.28 14.93
CA LEU A 60 1.45 16.14 14.97
C LEU A 60 2.55 15.46 15.79
N GLY A 61 3.80 15.84 15.54
CA GLY A 61 4.97 15.39 16.29
C GLY A 61 5.81 14.32 15.59
N PRO A 62 6.76 13.71 16.29
CA PRO A 62 7.67 12.73 15.72
C PRO A 62 6.94 11.49 15.19
N ALA A 63 7.48 10.94 14.10
CA ALA A 63 7.00 9.67 13.59
C ALA A 63 7.41 8.54 14.53
N GLN A 64 6.46 7.65 14.85
CA GLN A 64 6.71 6.43 15.62
C GLN A 64 5.79 5.32 15.16
N ALA A 65 6.37 4.19 14.79
CA ALA A 65 5.67 2.93 14.61
C ALA A 65 5.49 2.28 15.98
N ILE A 66 4.24 1.98 16.35
CA ILE A 66 3.88 1.50 17.70
C ILE A 66 3.21 0.14 17.57
N GLY A 67 3.78 -0.88 18.21
CA GLY A 67 3.26 -2.25 18.19
C GLY A 67 3.76 -3.08 17.00
N ALA A 68 2.98 -4.08 16.63
CA ALA A 68 3.26 -4.98 15.51
C ALA A 68 2.46 -4.58 14.26
N TYR A 69 2.87 -5.09 13.11
CA TYR A 69 2.30 -4.77 11.79
C TYR A 69 0.79 -5.03 11.68
N GLU A 70 0.28 -6.01 12.42
CA GLU A 70 -1.13 -6.42 12.50
C GLU A 70 -1.83 -6.01 13.79
N ARG A 71 -1.10 -5.40 14.74
CA ARG A 71 -1.60 -4.91 16.04
C ARG A 71 -0.81 -3.69 16.49
N GLY A 72 -1.10 -2.55 15.88
CA GLY A 72 -0.35 -1.34 16.17
C GLY A 72 -1.03 -0.09 15.63
N CYS A 73 -0.28 1.00 15.63
CA CYS A 73 -0.68 2.31 15.14
C CYS A 73 0.55 3.13 14.74
N LEU A 74 0.34 4.30 14.14
CA LEU A 74 1.38 5.17 13.63
C LEU A 74 1.15 6.60 14.12
N SER A 75 2.11 7.16 14.85
CA SER A 75 2.17 8.59 15.16
C SER A 75 2.98 9.32 14.10
N GLY A 76 2.73 10.60 13.87
CA GLY A 76 3.53 11.47 13.01
C GLY A 76 3.74 10.94 11.58
N ALA A 77 2.73 10.28 11.00
CA ALA A 77 2.82 9.76 9.64
C ALA A 77 3.08 10.87 8.61
N VAL A 78 3.82 10.55 7.57
CA VAL A 78 3.99 11.40 6.40
C VAL A 78 3.34 10.75 5.17
N ALA A 79 2.78 11.58 4.29
CA ALA A 79 2.19 11.09 3.05
C ALA A 79 3.29 10.85 2.01
N LEU A 80 3.21 9.75 1.26
CA LEU A 80 3.88 9.65 -0.02
C LEU A 80 3.20 10.64 -0.97
N PRO A 81 3.91 11.60 -1.60
CA PRO A 81 3.33 12.48 -2.60
C PRO A 81 2.61 11.68 -3.68
N THR A 82 1.43 12.16 -4.09
CA THR A 82 0.57 11.45 -5.07
C THR A 82 1.32 11.14 -6.37
N ASP A 83 2.25 12.02 -6.74
CA ASP A 83 3.11 11.90 -7.91
C ASP A 83 4.56 12.15 -7.54
N GLY A 84 5.43 11.35 -8.12
CA GLY A 84 6.88 11.58 -8.13
C GLY A 84 7.48 11.33 -9.51
N PRO A 85 8.79 11.50 -9.66
CA PRO A 85 9.46 11.27 -10.94
C PRO A 85 9.22 9.85 -11.48
N ASN A 86 9.25 8.86 -10.58
CA ASN A 86 9.15 7.45 -10.92
C ASN A 86 8.13 6.69 -10.05
N TRP A 87 7.08 7.37 -9.59
CA TRP A 87 5.95 6.71 -8.94
C TRP A 87 4.65 7.49 -9.12
N GLN A 88 3.54 6.76 -8.98
CA GLN A 88 2.19 7.29 -8.87
C GLN A 88 1.44 6.50 -7.77
N VAL A 89 0.76 7.21 -6.87
CA VAL A 89 -0.08 6.58 -5.84
C VAL A 89 -1.39 6.16 -6.45
N MET A 90 -1.80 4.92 -6.22
CA MET A 90 -3.06 4.34 -6.67
C MET A 90 -4.11 4.37 -5.56
N ARG A 91 -5.39 4.38 -5.92
CA ARG A 91 -6.52 4.44 -4.98
C ARG A 91 -6.49 5.65 -4.03
N PRO A 92 -6.22 6.88 -4.53
CA PRO A 92 -6.07 8.07 -3.67
C PRO A 92 -7.34 8.40 -2.84
N SER A 93 -8.54 7.98 -3.29
CA SER A 93 -9.79 8.13 -2.54
C SER A 93 -9.79 7.39 -1.20
N ARG A 94 -8.98 6.33 -1.06
CA ARG A 94 -8.89 5.54 0.17
C ARG A 94 -8.14 6.25 1.31
N ASN A 95 -7.38 7.31 1.01
CA ASN A 95 -6.53 8.01 1.98
C ASN A 95 -5.55 7.08 2.72
N ARG A 96 -4.85 6.21 1.96
CA ARG A 96 -3.96 5.17 2.51
C ARG A 96 -2.52 5.29 2.01
N ALA A 97 -2.09 6.47 1.61
CA ALA A 97 -0.72 6.74 1.18
C ALA A 97 0.16 7.30 2.33
N TRP A 98 -0.15 6.97 3.58
CA TRP A 98 0.56 7.43 4.76
C TRP A 98 1.52 6.38 5.27
N GLY A 99 2.73 6.78 5.66
CA GLY A 99 3.74 5.85 6.16
C GLY A 99 4.67 6.48 7.19
N HIS A 100 5.47 5.64 7.83
CA HIS A 100 6.63 6.10 8.57
C HIS A 100 7.65 6.72 7.60
N PRO A 101 8.35 7.82 7.93
CA PRO A 101 9.33 8.48 7.04
C PRO A 101 10.36 7.51 6.45
N ALA A 102 10.78 6.50 7.21
CA ALA A 102 11.73 5.49 6.73
C ALA A 102 11.20 4.70 5.53
N LEU A 103 9.89 4.39 5.51
CA LEU A 103 9.25 3.71 4.38
C LEU A 103 9.11 4.65 3.19
N ILE A 104 8.65 5.89 3.40
CA ILE A 104 8.49 6.88 2.33
C ILE A 104 9.82 7.14 1.64
N THR A 105 10.88 7.41 2.41
CA THR A 105 12.25 7.61 1.87
C THR A 105 12.75 6.38 1.11
N LEU A 106 12.44 5.16 1.57
CA LEU A 106 12.81 3.94 0.85
C LEU A 106 12.08 3.86 -0.49
N LEU A 107 10.78 4.10 -0.53
CA LEU A 107 9.99 4.06 -1.77
C LEU A 107 10.51 5.06 -2.79
N GLU A 108 10.78 6.31 -2.38
CA GLU A 108 11.33 7.36 -3.25
C GLU A 108 12.71 6.96 -3.79
N ARG A 109 13.59 6.47 -2.91
CA ARG A 109 14.96 6.06 -3.28
C ARG A 109 14.94 4.86 -4.23
N VAL A 110 14.13 3.83 -3.96
CA VAL A 110 14.03 2.66 -4.83
C VAL A 110 13.41 3.06 -6.18
N ALA A 111 12.33 3.83 -6.18
CA ALA A 111 11.72 4.31 -7.42
C ALA A 111 12.72 5.02 -8.34
N ALA A 112 13.63 5.82 -7.77
CA ALA A 112 14.66 6.53 -8.54
C ALA A 112 15.66 5.60 -9.25
N LYS A 113 15.92 4.41 -8.69
CA LYS A 113 16.87 3.43 -9.25
C LYS A 113 16.27 2.52 -10.32
N LEU A 114 14.96 2.26 -10.24
CA LEU A 114 14.31 1.22 -11.03
C LEU A 114 14.51 1.33 -12.54
N PRO A 115 14.48 2.52 -13.18
CA PRO A 115 14.72 2.60 -14.62
C PRO A 115 16.09 2.09 -15.05
N SER A 116 17.14 2.32 -14.26
CA SER A 116 18.50 1.89 -14.58
C SER A 116 18.85 0.49 -14.08
N GLU A 117 18.39 0.12 -12.88
CA GLU A 117 18.80 -1.15 -12.25
C GLU A 117 17.87 -2.31 -12.61
N ALA A 118 16.58 -2.05 -12.85
CA ALA A 118 15.58 -3.08 -13.09
C ALA A 118 14.94 -3.00 -14.48
N ASP A 119 15.24 -1.97 -15.29
CA ASP A 119 14.51 -1.69 -16.54
C ASP A 119 13.00 -1.61 -16.28
N TRP A 120 12.63 -0.93 -15.16
CA TRP A 120 11.26 -0.78 -14.70
C TRP A 120 10.89 0.71 -14.65
N PRO A 121 9.81 1.14 -15.32
CA PRO A 121 9.56 2.57 -15.56
C PRO A 121 9.25 3.38 -14.30
N GLY A 122 8.82 2.73 -13.23
CA GLY A 122 8.46 3.35 -11.97
C GLY A 122 7.39 2.56 -11.22
N LEU A 123 7.00 3.02 -10.03
CA LEU A 123 6.09 2.33 -9.13
C LEU A 123 4.65 2.81 -9.29
N LEU A 124 3.72 1.88 -9.32
CA LEU A 124 2.32 2.12 -8.96
C LEU A 124 2.15 1.67 -7.50
N VAL A 125 2.10 2.64 -6.58
CA VAL A 125 2.05 2.38 -5.13
C VAL A 125 0.60 2.30 -4.69
N GLY A 126 0.21 1.15 -4.17
CA GLY A 126 -1.11 0.89 -3.59
C GLY A 126 -1.22 1.38 -2.14
N ASP A 127 -1.92 0.59 -1.30
CA ASP A 127 -2.13 0.96 0.09
C ASP A 127 -0.81 0.89 0.91
N ILE A 128 -0.54 1.90 1.72
CA ILE A 128 0.54 1.96 2.73
C ILE A 128 -0.11 1.81 4.10
N ALA A 129 -0.54 2.91 4.71
CA ALA A 129 -1.30 2.93 5.95
C ALA A 129 -2.32 4.07 5.94
N GLN A 130 -3.23 4.04 6.91
CA GLN A 130 -4.11 5.18 7.23
C GLN A 130 -3.31 6.30 7.91
N PRO A 131 -3.82 7.54 8.00
CA PRO A 131 -3.10 8.69 8.56
C PRO A 131 -2.53 8.48 9.97
N ARG A 132 -3.17 7.63 10.78
CA ARG A 132 -2.72 7.26 12.13
C ARG A 132 -2.43 5.77 12.28
N GLY A 133 -2.27 5.06 11.15
CA GLY A 133 -2.14 3.61 11.15
C GLY A 133 -3.40 2.92 11.69
N GLY A 134 -3.20 1.89 12.50
CA GLY A 134 -4.29 1.11 13.09
C GLY A 134 -5.00 0.19 12.11
N PRO A 135 -5.93 -0.66 12.60
CA PRO A 135 -6.67 -1.58 11.75
C PRO A 135 -7.52 -0.86 10.71
N MET A 136 -7.45 -1.28 9.46
CA MET A 136 -8.22 -0.71 8.36
C MET A 136 -9.67 -1.22 8.36
N LEU A 137 -10.62 -0.41 7.90
CA LEU A 137 -12.02 -0.81 7.76
C LEU A 137 -12.18 -2.01 6.83
N THR A 138 -11.44 -2.02 5.73
CA THR A 138 -11.49 -3.05 4.69
C THR A 138 -10.09 -3.43 4.23
N GLY A 139 -9.93 -4.67 3.75
CA GLY A 139 -8.67 -5.15 3.16
C GLY A 139 -7.74 -5.72 4.22
N HIS A 140 -6.59 -5.13 4.33
CA HIS A 140 -5.39 -5.64 4.99
C HIS A 140 -5.55 -6.01 6.48
N GLY A 141 -4.95 -7.14 6.87
CA GLY A 141 -4.77 -7.52 8.28
C GLY A 141 -3.58 -6.81 8.94
N SER A 142 -2.62 -6.34 8.13
CA SER A 142 -1.44 -5.56 8.56
C SER A 142 -1.53 -4.10 8.10
N HIS A 143 -0.43 -3.45 7.76
CA HIS A 143 -0.36 -2.01 7.39
C HIS A 143 -0.69 -1.05 8.54
N GLN A 144 -0.62 -1.50 9.81
CA GLN A 144 -1.10 -0.71 10.93
C GLN A 144 -0.07 0.26 11.50
N ILE A 145 1.23 0.03 11.23
CA ILE A 145 2.32 0.83 11.81
C ILE A 145 3.11 1.65 10.77
N GLY A 146 2.61 1.71 9.53
CA GLY A 146 3.22 2.51 8.45
C GLY A 146 4.56 2.00 7.93
N LEU A 147 4.88 0.73 8.13
CA LEU A 147 6.09 0.06 7.66
C LEU A 147 5.83 -1.01 6.59
N ASP A 148 4.59 -1.10 6.11
CA ASP A 148 4.13 -1.98 5.03
C ASP A 148 3.68 -1.15 3.83
N ALA A 149 3.91 -1.61 2.61
CA ALA A 149 3.38 -1.02 1.39
C ALA A 149 3.11 -2.08 0.33
N ASP A 150 1.99 -1.92 -0.39
CA ASP A 150 1.65 -2.70 -1.57
C ASP A 150 2.16 -2.01 -2.83
N ILE A 151 2.90 -2.73 -3.64
CA ILE A 151 3.43 -2.25 -4.92
C ILE A 151 2.85 -3.11 -6.04
N TRP A 152 2.19 -2.48 -6.99
CA TRP A 152 1.60 -3.18 -8.12
C TRP A 152 2.66 -3.79 -9.03
N LEU A 153 2.39 -4.97 -9.55
CA LEU A 153 3.21 -5.63 -10.56
C LEU A 153 2.95 -5.09 -11.99
N THR A 154 2.00 -4.17 -12.12
CA THR A 154 1.74 -3.45 -13.36
C THR A 154 2.80 -2.36 -13.56
N PRO A 155 3.50 -2.31 -14.70
CA PRO A 155 4.44 -1.24 -15.01
C PRO A 155 3.75 0.14 -15.01
N MET A 156 4.41 1.14 -14.43
CA MET A 156 3.92 2.51 -14.46
C MET A 156 3.86 3.01 -15.91
N PRO A 157 2.73 3.57 -16.38
CA PRO A 157 2.66 4.11 -17.74
C PRO A 157 3.52 5.37 -17.89
N GLY A 158 3.98 5.65 -19.12
CA GLY A 158 4.80 6.83 -19.46
C GLY A 158 4.04 8.17 -19.37
N ARG A 159 2.85 8.18 -18.78
CA ARG A 159 2.03 9.37 -18.52
C ARG A 159 1.51 9.38 -17.10
N ARG A 160 1.13 10.53 -16.62
CA ARG A 160 0.37 10.63 -15.37
C ARG A 160 -1.06 10.15 -15.58
N LEU A 161 -1.51 9.30 -14.67
CA LEU A 161 -2.90 8.88 -14.58
C LEU A 161 -3.71 9.98 -13.91
N SER A 162 -4.91 10.24 -14.39
CA SER A 162 -5.88 11.11 -13.72
C SER A 162 -6.34 10.46 -12.40
N ARG A 163 -6.93 11.23 -11.50
CA ARG A 163 -7.43 10.72 -10.23
C ARG A 163 -8.48 9.61 -10.40
N PRO A 164 -9.49 9.73 -11.29
CA PRO A 164 -10.42 8.64 -11.57
C PRO A 164 -9.73 7.37 -12.07
N GLU A 165 -8.80 7.49 -13.04
CA GLU A 165 -8.06 6.34 -13.54
C GLU A 165 -7.34 5.59 -12.40
N ARG A 166 -6.71 6.33 -11.47
CA ARG A 166 -6.02 5.70 -10.32
C ARG A 166 -6.97 4.98 -9.38
N ASP A 167 -8.21 5.46 -9.24
CA ASP A 167 -9.22 4.83 -8.39
C ASP A 167 -9.90 3.63 -9.06
N GLU A 168 -9.92 3.54 -10.40
CA GLU A 168 -10.70 2.55 -11.16
C GLU A 168 -9.84 1.46 -11.85
N ILE A 169 -8.65 1.81 -12.37
CA ILE A 169 -7.81 0.84 -13.09
C ILE A 169 -7.47 -0.35 -12.16
N SER A 170 -7.65 -1.55 -12.66
CA SER A 170 -7.22 -2.77 -11.98
C SER A 170 -5.74 -3.07 -12.26
N ALA A 171 -5.03 -3.55 -11.25
CA ALA A 171 -3.68 -4.06 -11.44
C ALA A 171 -3.71 -5.36 -12.25
N THR A 172 -2.67 -5.58 -13.05
CA THR A 172 -2.52 -6.79 -13.87
C THR A 172 -2.06 -7.97 -13.03
N ALA A 173 -2.81 -9.06 -13.05
CA ALA A 173 -2.35 -10.31 -12.45
C ALA A 173 -1.22 -10.92 -13.31
N VAL A 174 -0.18 -11.39 -12.63
CA VAL A 174 0.98 -12.03 -13.26
C VAL A 174 1.07 -13.53 -12.97
N VAL A 175 0.04 -14.08 -12.35
CA VAL A 175 -0.10 -15.50 -12.01
C VAL A 175 -1.16 -16.11 -12.90
N ALA A 176 -0.91 -17.30 -13.42
CA ALA A 176 -1.86 -18.06 -14.22
C ALA A 176 -3.13 -18.37 -13.43
N ALA A 177 -4.23 -18.56 -14.13
CA ALA A 177 -5.56 -18.73 -13.52
C ALA A 177 -5.66 -19.94 -12.57
N ASP A 178 -4.87 -20.99 -12.82
CA ASP A 178 -4.80 -22.18 -11.96
C ASP A 178 -3.94 -21.98 -10.69
N GLY A 179 -3.27 -20.82 -10.56
CA GLY A 179 -2.41 -20.51 -9.42
C GLY A 179 -1.09 -21.29 -9.37
N MET A 180 -0.82 -22.14 -10.35
CA MET A 180 0.32 -23.06 -10.32
C MET A 180 1.63 -22.44 -10.75
N ASP A 181 1.59 -21.43 -11.63
CA ASP A 181 2.79 -20.74 -12.12
C ASP A 181 2.45 -19.28 -12.51
N ILE A 182 3.49 -18.56 -12.93
CA ILE A 182 3.32 -17.23 -13.51
C ILE A 182 2.64 -17.32 -14.88
N ASP A 183 1.92 -16.28 -15.26
CA ASP A 183 1.41 -16.11 -16.61
C ASP A 183 2.53 -15.58 -17.52
N PRO A 184 3.01 -16.39 -18.51
CA PRO A 184 4.12 -16.00 -19.37
C PRO A 184 3.80 -14.81 -20.29
N THR A 185 2.53 -14.43 -20.43
CA THR A 185 2.12 -13.25 -21.19
C THR A 185 2.22 -11.95 -20.39
N SER A 186 2.19 -12.05 -19.08
CA SER A 186 2.22 -10.91 -18.15
C SER A 186 3.55 -10.80 -17.39
N TRP A 187 4.15 -11.93 -17.00
CA TRP A 187 5.42 -11.96 -16.27
C TRP A 187 6.61 -11.75 -17.21
N THR A 188 7.53 -10.89 -16.80
CA THR A 188 8.74 -10.60 -17.58
C THR A 188 9.98 -10.62 -16.68
N PRO A 189 11.20 -10.68 -17.25
CA PRO A 189 12.44 -10.58 -16.45
C PRO A 189 12.55 -9.29 -15.63
N GLN A 190 11.86 -8.22 -16.03
CA GLN A 190 11.79 -6.96 -15.30
C GLN A 190 11.08 -7.12 -13.95
N HIS A 191 10.05 -7.95 -13.86
CA HIS A 191 9.37 -8.26 -12.60
C HIS A 191 10.33 -8.91 -11.59
N ARG A 192 11.17 -9.85 -12.05
CA ARG A 192 12.20 -10.45 -11.20
C ARG A 192 13.17 -9.38 -10.69
N ARG A 193 13.69 -8.52 -11.57
CA ARG A 193 14.63 -7.46 -11.19
C ARG A 193 14.01 -6.45 -10.22
N LEU A 194 12.75 -6.08 -10.43
CA LEU A 194 11.98 -5.23 -9.51
C LEU A 194 11.96 -5.82 -8.09
N LEU A 195 11.56 -7.08 -7.95
CA LEU A 195 11.48 -7.76 -6.66
C LEU A 195 12.87 -7.95 -6.02
N GLU A 196 13.88 -8.26 -6.82
CA GLU A 196 15.28 -8.36 -6.37
C GLU A 196 15.80 -7.02 -5.86
N THR A 197 15.54 -5.90 -6.54
CA THR A 197 15.94 -4.56 -6.12
C THR A 197 15.37 -4.23 -4.73
N PHE A 198 14.09 -4.48 -4.49
CA PHE A 198 13.51 -4.31 -3.16
C PHE A 198 14.09 -5.27 -2.12
N ALA A 199 14.31 -6.54 -2.47
CA ALA A 199 14.82 -7.54 -1.52
C ALA A 199 16.27 -7.25 -1.10
N ARG A 200 17.05 -6.59 -1.95
CA ARG A 200 18.43 -6.18 -1.62
C ARG A 200 18.50 -4.95 -0.70
N GLU A 201 17.41 -4.22 -0.51
CA GLU A 201 17.39 -3.10 0.43
C GLU A 201 17.52 -3.61 1.88
N PRO A 202 18.51 -3.14 2.65
CA PRO A 202 18.77 -3.61 4.02
C PRO A 202 17.56 -3.43 4.95
N ALA A 203 16.83 -2.31 4.81
CA ALA A 203 15.67 -2.01 5.64
C ALA A 203 14.45 -2.91 5.36
N VAL A 204 14.39 -3.56 4.19
CA VAL A 204 13.33 -4.52 3.86
C VAL A 204 13.57 -5.82 4.61
N ALA A 205 12.68 -6.13 5.54
CA ALA A 205 12.69 -7.38 6.31
C ALA A 205 12.05 -8.54 5.54
N ARG A 206 11.00 -8.25 4.77
CA ARG A 206 10.20 -9.27 4.09
C ARG A 206 9.46 -8.70 2.89
N ILE A 207 9.22 -9.54 1.89
CA ILE A 207 8.36 -9.25 0.74
C ILE A 207 7.40 -10.42 0.60
N PHE A 208 6.10 -10.16 0.63
CA PHE A 208 5.08 -11.17 0.40
C PHE A 208 4.67 -11.14 -1.06
N VAL A 209 4.61 -12.35 -1.66
CA VAL A 209 4.23 -12.57 -3.06
C VAL A 209 3.34 -13.80 -3.16
N ASN A 210 2.62 -13.98 -4.26
CA ASN A 210 1.98 -15.26 -4.55
C ASN A 210 3.02 -16.39 -4.65
N ALA A 211 2.65 -17.60 -4.29
CA ALA A 211 3.54 -18.76 -4.33
C ALA A 211 4.09 -19.06 -5.74
N ALA A 212 3.28 -18.86 -6.78
CA ALA A 212 3.70 -18.99 -8.17
C ALA A 212 4.82 -18.01 -8.52
N ILE A 213 4.73 -16.75 -8.06
CA ILE A 213 5.80 -15.75 -8.21
C ILE A 213 7.06 -16.22 -7.50
N LYS A 214 6.96 -16.72 -6.25
CA LYS A 214 8.12 -17.27 -5.53
C LYS A 214 8.76 -18.43 -6.29
N ARG A 215 7.96 -19.33 -6.86
CA ARG A 215 8.43 -20.45 -7.68
C ARG A 215 9.22 -19.96 -8.91
N ALA A 216 8.69 -18.97 -9.64
CA ALA A 216 9.37 -18.36 -10.77
C ALA A 216 10.70 -17.72 -10.35
N LEU A 217 10.72 -16.93 -9.28
CA LEU A 217 11.95 -16.34 -8.75
C LEU A 217 12.98 -17.39 -8.35
N CYS A 218 12.56 -18.53 -7.80
CA CYS A 218 13.44 -19.65 -7.48
C CYS A 218 14.11 -20.27 -8.74
N ARG A 219 13.41 -20.30 -9.87
CA ARG A 219 13.96 -20.76 -11.15
C ARG A 219 14.92 -19.74 -11.78
N GLU A 220 14.60 -18.47 -11.64
CA GLU A 220 15.23 -17.37 -12.37
C GLU A 220 16.40 -16.69 -11.63
N ALA A 221 16.59 -16.94 -10.34
CA ALA A 221 17.55 -16.21 -9.51
C ALA A 221 19.02 -16.46 -9.83
N GLY A 222 19.36 -17.50 -10.60
CA GLY A 222 20.75 -17.86 -10.90
C GLY A 222 21.51 -18.32 -9.64
N ALA A 223 22.81 -18.00 -9.58
CA ALA A 223 23.69 -18.42 -8.49
C ALA A 223 23.50 -17.60 -7.21
N ASP A 224 23.29 -16.30 -7.31
CA ASP A 224 23.02 -15.43 -6.16
C ASP A 224 21.55 -15.51 -5.75
N ARG A 225 21.31 -16.24 -4.67
CA ARG A 225 19.98 -16.55 -4.16
C ARG A 225 19.71 -15.96 -2.76
N ALA A 226 20.67 -15.22 -2.19
CA ALA A 226 20.59 -14.74 -0.81
C ALA A 226 19.37 -13.84 -0.57
N TRP A 227 19.04 -12.98 -1.54
CA TRP A 227 17.89 -12.08 -1.51
C TRP A 227 16.53 -12.79 -1.44
N LEU A 228 16.44 -14.04 -1.94
CA LEU A 228 15.22 -14.85 -1.90
C LEU A 228 14.78 -15.19 -0.47
N THR A 229 15.67 -15.14 0.52
CA THR A 229 15.30 -15.34 1.93
C THR A 229 14.20 -14.40 2.39
N LYS A 230 14.19 -13.16 1.90
CA LYS A 230 13.18 -12.15 2.23
C LYS A 230 11.86 -12.33 1.48
N ILE A 231 11.86 -13.05 0.36
CA ILE A 231 10.66 -13.29 -0.46
C ILE A 231 9.86 -14.45 0.12
N ARG A 232 8.67 -14.18 0.60
CA ARG A 232 7.83 -15.17 1.28
C ARG A 232 6.49 -15.34 0.57
N PRO A 233 6.06 -16.58 0.28
CA PRO A 233 4.76 -16.81 -0.29
C PRO A 233 3.65 -16.43 0.69
N TRP A 234 2.57 -15.87 0.16
CA TRP A 234 1.35 -15.56 0.89
C TRP A 234 0.15 -15.61 -0.05
N TRP A 235 -1.03 -15.93 0.48
CA TRP A 235 -2.27 -15.97 -0.31
C TRP A 235 -2.57 -14.61 -0.96
N GLY A 236 -3.24 -14.64 -2.08
CA GLY A 236 -3.41 -13.47 -2.93
C GLY A 236 -2.08 -13.06 -3.56
N HIS A 237 -1.75 -11.78 -3.55
CA HIS A 237 -0.50 -11.20 -4.05
C HIS A 237 -0.14 -11.64 -5.49
N ASN A 238 -1.16 -11.82 -6.35
CA ASN A 238 -1.00 -12.21 -7.74
C ASN A 238 -0.85 -11.01 -8.69
N TYR A 239 -1.18 -9.79 -8.25
CA TYR A 239 -1.11 -8.55 -9.03
C TYR A 239 -0.30 -7.45 -8.34
N HIS A 240 0.12 -7.65 -7.10
CA HIS A 240 1.00 -6.80 -6.33
C HIS A 240 1.91 -7.63 -5.43
N PHE A 241 2.98 -7.04 -4.97
CA PHE A 241 3.76 -7.56 -3.86
C PHE A 241 3.69 -6.60 -2.67
N HIS A 242 3.80 -7.14 -1.49
CA HIS A 242 3.74 -6.39 -0.23
C HIS A 242 5.14 -6.35 0.38
N ILE A 243 5.71 -5.16 0.52
CA ILE A 243 6.97 -4.97 1.25
C ILE A 243 6.71 -4.66 2.71
N ARG A 244 7.61 -5.17 3.56
CA ARG A 244 7.64 -4.92 5.01
C ARG A 244 9.02 -4.50 5.43
N LEU A 245 9.13 -3.36 6.10
CA LEU A 245 10.37 -2.88 6.68
C LEU A 245 10.58 -3.44 8.08
N SER A 246 11.85 -3.54 8.49
CA SER A 246 12.20 -3.71 9.90
C SER A 246 11.83 -2.47 10.70
N CYS A 247 11.62 -2.61 12.01
CA CYS A 247 11.43 -1.47 12.89
C CYS A 247 12.62 -0.51 12.81
N PRO A 248 12.37 0.81 12.65
CA PRO A 248 13.43 1.82 12.74
C PRO A 248 14.09 1.85 14.12
N GLY A 249 15.39 2.15 14.18
CA GLY A 249 16.13 2.15 15.43
C GLY A 249 15.71 3.20 16.47
N GLY A 250 14.90 4.20 16.05
CA GLY A 250 14.34 5.25 16.92
C GLY A 250 12.97 4.94 17.51
N ASP A 251 12.36 3.79 17.22
CA ASP A 251 10.99 3.43 17.59
C ASP A 251 10.97 2.34 18.67
N PRO A 252 11.09 2.67 19.95
CA PRO A 252 11.26 1.70 21.03
C PRO A 252 10.01 0.81 21.24
N GLU A 253 8.84 1.26 20.84
CA GLU A 253 7.60 0.50 20.93
C GLU A 253 7.31 -0.35 19.68
N CYS A 254 8.08 -0.21 18.61
CA CYS A 254 7.93 -1.02 17.41
C CYS A 254 8.40 -2.46 17.64
N ARG A 255 7.62 -3.42 17.16
CA ARG A 255 7.90 -4.85 17.30
C ARG A 255 8.10 -5.48 15.94
N SER A 256 9.36 -5.73 15.60
CA SER A 256 9.70 -6.46 14.37
C SER A 256 9.16 -7.88 14.39
N GLN A 257 8.76 -8.35 13.24
CA GLN A 257 8.45 -9.76 13.03
C GLN A 257 9.74 -10.60 13.12
N THR A 258 9.63 -11.83 13.65
CA THR A 258 10.74 -12.80 13.63
C THR A 258 11.34 -12.91 12.22
N PRO A 259 12.66 -12.84 12.05
CA PRO A 259 13.28 -13.01 10.74
C PRO A 259 12.84 -14.29 10.02
N PRO A 260 12.80 -14.29 8.68
CA PRO A 260 12.55 -15.52 7.94
C PRO A 260 13.60 -16.60 8.28
N PRO A 261 13.24 -17.89 8.20
CA PRO A 261 14.23 -18.96 8.29
C PRO A 261 15.36 -18.75 7.27
N PRO A 262 16.60 -19.18 7.59
CA PRO A 262 17.72 -19.07 6.65
C PRO A 262 17.48 -19.90 5.38
N GLY A 263 18.10 -19.45 4.28
CA GLY A 263 17.98 -20.11 2.99
C GLY A 263 17.01 -19.45 2.03
N ALA A 264 17.02 -19.87 0.78
CA ALA A 264 16.25 -19.25 -0.30
C ALA A 264 14.73 -19.51 -0.21
N GLY A 265 14.29 -20.46 0.58
CA GLY A 265 12.88 -20.83 0.70
C GLY A 265 12.29 -21.42 -0.59
N CYS A 266 13.09 -22.18 -1.33
CA CYS A 266 12.72 -22.76 -2.63
C CYS A 266 12.54 -24.29 -2.60
N GLY A 267 12.59 -24.89 -1.42
CA GLY A 267 12.47 -26.34 -1.23
C GLY A 267 11.05 -26.74 -0.78
N LYS A 268 10.98 -27.77 0.03
CA LYS A 268 9.72 -28.39 0.52
C LYS A 268 8.73 -27.41 1.14
N GLU A 269 9.22 -26.34 1.77
CA GLU A 269 8.36 -25.29 2.32
C GLU A 269 7.58 -24.52 1.22
N LEU A 270 8.13 -24.44 0.01
CA LEU A 270 7.44 -23.86 -1.13
C LEU A 270 6.47 -24.86 -1.77
N ASP A 271 6.80 -26.15 -1.79
CA ASP A 271 5.97 -27.19 -2.42
C ASP A 271 4.59 -27.28 -1.75
N TRP A 272 4.52 -27.08 -0.42
CA TRP A 272 3.26 -27.07 0.32
C TRP A 272 2.24 -26.06 -0.25
N TRP A 273 2.69 -24.90 -0.74
CA TRP A 273 1.81 -23.85 -1.29
C TRP A 273 1.05 -24.27 -2.55
N PHE A 274 1.43 -25.41 -3.15
CA PHE A 274 0.79 -25.96 -4.35
C PHE A 274 0.00 -27.23 -4.06
N THR A 275 -0.26 -27.54 -2.79
CA THR A 275 -1.19 -28.60 -2.37
C THR A 275 -2.63 -28.07 -2.47
N GLU A 276 -3.59 -28.99 -2.57
CA GLU A 276 -5.02 -28.65 -2.56
C GLU A 276 -5.41 -27.81 -1.33
N GLU A 277 -4.85 -28.15 -0.16
CA GLU A 277 -5.09 -27.41 1.09
C GLU A 277 -4.66 -25.93 0.98
N ALA A 278 -3.51 -25.66 0.37
CA ALA A 278 -2.98 -24.30 0.24
C ALA A 278 -3.64 -23.52 -0.90
N LEU A 279 -3.99 -24.17 -2.01
CA LEU A 279 -4.68 -23.56 -3.15
C LEU A 279 -6.14 -23.25 -2.83
N HIS A 280 -6.78 -24.11 -2.04
CA HIS A 280 -8.19 -23.98 -1.65
C HIS A 280 -8.34 -23.94 -0.12
N PRO A 281 -7.77 -22.93 0.56
CA PRO A 281 -7.83 -22.86 2.00
C PRO A 281 -9.29 -22.77 2.48
N THR A 282 -9.61 -23.55 3.50
CA THR A 282 -10.91 -23.43 4.16
C THR A 282 -11.10 -21.99 4.67
N PRO A 283 -12.15 -21.29 4.28
CA PRO A 283 -12.42 -19.96 4.78
C PRO A 283 -12.48 -19.95 6.31
N SER A 284 -11.59 -19.20 6.93
CA SER A 284 -11.68 -18.96 8.38
C SER A 284 -12.86 -18.04 8.67
N LEU A 285 -13.62 -18.35 9.73
CA LEU A 285 -14.64 -17.41 10.21
C LEU A 285 -13.97 -16.06 10.54
N PRO A 286 -14.60 -14.94 10.18
CA PRO A 286 -14.09 -13.63 10.56
C PRO A 286 -13.88 -13.56 12.07
N GLY A 287 -12.65 -13.25 12.49
CA GLY A 287 -12.35 -13.01 13.90
C GLY A 287 -13.16 -11.82 14.44
N LYS A 288 -13.35 -11.74 15.74
CA LYS A 288 -13.94 -10.57 16.38
C LYS A 288 -13.10 -9.33 16.03
N PRO A 289 -13.73 -8.20 15.67
CA PRO A 289 -13.00 -6.96 15.43
C PRO A 289 -12.14 -6.59 16.65
N LEU A 290 -10.89 -6.18 16.38
CA LEU A 290 -10.00 -5.68 17.46
C LEU A 290 -10.63 -4.46 18.14
N ARG A 291 -10.49 -4.39 19.47
CA ARG A 291 -10.79 -3.21 20.28
C ARG A 291 -9.51 -2.43 20.54
N LEU A 292 -9.60 -1.20 21.03
CA LEU A 292 -8.42 -0.42 21.44
C LEU A 292 -7.58 -1.13 22.52
N THR A 293 -8.23 -1.89 23.40
CA THR A 293 -7.57 -2.68 24.44
C THR A 293 -6.74 -3.83 23.91
N ASP A 294 -6.96 -4.24 22.67
CA ASP A 294 -6.20 -5.29 22.00
C ASP A 294 -4.94 -4.76 21.29
N LEU A 295 -4.77 -3.43 21.26
CA LEU A 295 -3.64 -2.69 20.71
C LEU A 295 -2.72 -2.18 21.82
N PRO A 296 -1.47 -1.77 21.52
CA PRO A 296 -0.62 -1.06 22.46
C PRO A 296 -1.34 0.14 23.09
N ARG A 297 -1.10 0.37 24.38
CA ARG A 297 -1.79 1.42 25.14
C ARG A 297 -1.66 2.81 24.52
N ALA A 298 -0.51 3.12 23.93
CA ALA A 298 -0.27 4.39 23.25
C ALA A 298 -1.22 4.63 22.06
N CYS A 299 -1.74 3.58 21.42
CA CYS A 299 -2.66 3.70 20.28
C CYS A 299 -4.02 4.30 20.66
N ALA A 300 -4.43 4.21 21.93
CA ALA A 300 -5.70 4.77 22.36
C ALA A 300 -5.74 6.31 22.20
N ALA A 301 -4.61 6.98 22.46
CA ALA A 301 -4.51 8.43 22.27
C ALA A 301 -4.55 8.85 20.79
N LEU A 302 -4.10 7.97 19.88
CA LEU A 302 -4.11 8.24 18.45
C LEU A 302 -5.50 8.05 17.81
N ALA A 303 -6.31 7.17 18.38
CA ALA A 303 -7.68 6.91 17.90
C ALA A 303 -8.73 7.86 18.51
N ALA A 304 -8.35 8.70 19.46
CA ALA A 304 -9.24 9.68 20.08
C ALA A 304 -9.41 10.91 19.17
N PRO A 305 -10.63 11.48 19.05
CA PRO A 305 -10.82 12.76 18.37
C PRO A 305 -9.94 13.83 19.05
N PRO A 306 -9.42 14.82 18.29
CA PRO A 306 -8.63 15.90 18.87
C PRO A 306 -9.45 16.60 19.96
N THR A 307 -8.89 16.70 21.17
CA THR A 307 -9.52 17.45 22.26
C THR A 307 -9.64 18.93 21.85
N SER A 308 -10.66 19.62 22.36
CA SER A 308 -10.94 21.03 22.04
C SER A 308 -9.74 21.98 22.21
N GLN A 309 -8.76 21.61 23.04
CA GLN A 309 -7.49 22.34 23.18
C GLN A 309 -6.60 22.28 21.93
N ALA A 310 -6.62 21.18 21.16
CA ALA A 310 -5.86 21.07 19.92
C ALA A 310 -6.46 21.90 18.77
N LEU A 311 -7.73 22.23 18.83
CA LEU A 311 -8.43 23.10 17.87
C LEU A 311 -8.12 24.58 18.12
N SER A 312 -7.89 25.02 19.36
CA SER A 312 -7.59 26.42 19.70
C SER A 312 -6.18 26.84 19.25
N VAL A 313 -5.21 25.91 19.19
CA VAL A 313 -3.87 26.20 18.67
C VAL A 313 -3.87 26.40 17.14
N ARG A 314 -4.82 25.82 16.41
CA ARG A 314 -4.95 26.02 14.94
C ARG A 314 -5.58 27.35 14.56
N ALA A 315 -6.36 27.96 15.45
CA ALA A 315 -6.99 29.27 15.21
C ALA A 315 -6.09 30.47 15.51
N GLY A 316 -4.93 30.25 16.15
CA GLY A 316 -3.99 31.30 16.55
C GLY A 316 -2.76 31.48 15.65
N VAL A 317 -2.66 30.74 14.55
CA VAL A 317 -1.57 30.90 13.55
C VAL A 317 -2.22 31.18 12.20
N GLN A 318 -2.60 32.42 11.97
CA GLN A 318 -2.82 33.03 10.67
C GLN A 318 -1.79 34.11 10.43
#